data_349da8fab666e43ba3e5b54cc2714012
#
_entry.id   349da8fab666e43ba3e5b54cc2714012
#
_cell.length_a   1.000
_cell.length_b   1.000
_cell.length_c   1.000
_cell.angle_alpha   90.00
_cell.angle_beta   90.00
_cell.angle_gamma   90.00
#
_symmetry.space_group_name_H-M   'P 1'
#
loop_
_entity.id
_entity.type
_entity.pdbx_description
1 polymer ?
#
loop_
_entity_poly.entity_id
_entity_poly.type
_entity_poly.pdbx_seq_one_letter_code
_entity_poly.pdbx_strand_id
1 'polypeptide(L)'
;MTTKTQLQNKIQELEAELQQFKEQLNDYKEHPTIQEANVGDVLEDGSIVVKKENGLALLASPKSTEVCCAWSKEFPEVFNKLKEEGFNPSQWFIPTVEQLKVAYMNLDVRKNFSATFYWSSTEVSATYACYVSYNNGNANCGTKTFTRCVRAFRCVTY
;
A
#
# COMPACT_ATOMS: atom_id res chain seq x y z
N MET A 1 -26.52 38.60 -35.17
CA MET A 1 -26.50 39.07 -33.77
C MET A 1 -26.93 37.96 -32.83
N THR A 2 -26.17 37.67 -31.83
CA THR A 2 -26.54 36.69 -30.77
C THR A 2 -27.59 37.35 -29.89
N THR A 3 -28.75 36.71 -29.71
CA THR A 3 -29.81 37.24 -28.84
C THR A 3 -29.47 37.05 -27.37
N LYS A 4 -30.09 37.87 -26.49
CA LYS A 4 -29.95 37.74 -25.03
C LYS A 4 -30.27 36.33 -24.53
N THR A 5 -31.29 35.70 -25.13
CA THR A 5 -31.68 34.31 -24.79
C THR A 5 -30.62 33.30 -25.18
N GLN A 6 -29.96 33.47 -26.36
CA GLN A 6 -28.86 32.56 -26.77
C GLN A 6 -27.65 32.65 -25.85
N LEU A 7 -27.34 33.87 -25.37
CA LEU A 7 -26.28 34.08 -24.38
C LEU A 7 -26.63 33.49 -23.02
N GLN A 8 -27.87 33.60 -22.57
CA GLN A 8 -28.33 32.99 -21.32
C GLN A 8 -28.24 31.46 -21.36
N ASN A 9 -28.68 30.86 -22.48
CA ASN A 9 -28.58 29.41 -22.67
C ASN A 9 -27.11 28.94 -22.67
N LYS A 10 -26.20 29.69 -23.32
CA LYS A 10 -24.79 29.38 -23.35
C LYS A 10 -24.14 29.51 -21.96
N ILE A 11 -24.55 30.45 -21.18
CA ILE A 11 -24.09 30.61 -19.79
C ILE A 11 -24.51 29.39 -18.97
N GLN A 12 -25.76 28.95 -19.05
CA GLN A 12 -26.25 27.78 -18.32
C GLN A 12 -25.49 26.50 -18.73
N GLU A 13 -25.21 26.32 -20.02
CA GLU A 13 -24.44 25.20 -20.54
C GLU A 13 -23.01 25.18 -19.96
N LEU A 14 -22.33 26.33 -19.96
CA LEU A 14 -20.97 26.48 -19.41
C LEU A 14 -20.93 26.29 -17.89
N GLU A 15 -21.94 26.74 -17.17
CA GLU A 15 -22.06 26.52 -15.73
C GLU A 15 -22.23 25.04 -15.40
N ALA A 16 -23.03 24.32 -16.20
CA ALA A 16 -23.18 22.85 -16.05
C ALA A 16 -21.88 22.10 -16.34
N GLU A 17 -21.16 22.48 -17.42
CA GLU A 17 -19.84 21.90 -17.73
C GLU A 17 -18.82 22.18 -16.60
N LEU A 18 -18.80 23.41 -16.08
CA LEU A 18 -17.91 23.79 -14.98
C LEU A 18 -18.20 22.96 -13.71
N GLN A 19 -19.48 22.76 -13.41
CA GLN A 19 -19.87 21.93 -12.26
C GLN A 19 -19.43 20.50 -12.43
N GLN A 20 -19.58 19.92 -13.63
CA GLN A 20 -19.14 18.57 -13.95
C GLN A 20 -17.61 18.42 -13.81
N PHE A 21 -16.84 19.41 -14.28
CA PHE A 21 -15.38 19.41 -14.12
C PHE A 21 -14.97 19.56 -12.66
N LYS A 22 -15.68 20.34 -11.85
CA LYS A 22 -15.43 20.46 -10.40
C LYS A 22 -15.69 19.14 -9.67
N GLU A 23 -16.72 18.41 -10.05
CA GLU A 23 -17.02 17.09 -9.50
C GLU A 23 -15.95 16.07 -9.89
N GLN A 24 -15.53 16.06 -11.17
CA GLN A 24 -14.41 15.21 -11.62
C GLN A 24 -13.10 15.55 -10.91
N LEU A 25 -12.81 16.82 -10.67
CA LEU A 25 -11.62 17.26 -9.94
C LEU A 25 -11.67 16.84 -8.45
N ASN A 26 -12.86 16.83 -7.87
CA ASN A 26 -13.06 16.43 -6.46
C ASN A 26 -12.96 14.90 -6.30
N ASP A 27 -13.28 14.15 -7.34
CA ASP A 27 -13.05 12.68 -7.39
C ASP A 27 -11.59 12.33 -7.65
N TYR A 28 -10.81 13.26 -8.19
CA TYR A 28 -9.36 13.15 -8.29
C TYR A 28 -8.77 13.42 -6.90
N LYS A 29 -8.78 12.41 -6.03
CA LYS A 29 -8.05 12.47 -4.77
C LYS A 29 -6.58 12.65 -5.11
N GLU A 30 -6.05 13.85 -4.95
CA GLU A 30 -4.61 14.04 -4.94
C GLU A 30 -4.04 13.20 -3.80
N HIS A 31 -3.40 12.11 -4.15
CA HIS A 31 -2.61 11.37 -3.19
C HIS A 31 -1.40 12.24 -2.80
N PRO A 32 -1.08 12.33 -1.51
CA PRO A 32 0.07 13.13 -1.08
C PRO A 32 1.37 12.59 -1.69
N THR A 33 2.29 13.48 -2.00
CA THR A 33 3.67 13.09 -2.29
C THR A 33 4.32 12.50 -1.03
N ILE A 34 5.41 11.76 -1.17
CA ILE A 34 6.09 11.16 -0.01
C ILE A 34 6.57 12.22 1.00
N GLN A 35 6.90 13.42 0.53
CA GLN A 35 7.31 14.55 1.39
C GLN A 35 6.16 15.01 2.29
N GLU A 36 4.95 15.10 1.73
CA GLU A 36 3.74 15.61 2.39
C GLU A 36 3.01 14.54 3.20
N ALA A 37 3.17 13.27 2.80
CA ALA A 37 2.45 12.15 3.40
C ALA A 37 2.80 11.92 4.87
N ASN A 38 1.81 11.57 5.65
CA ASN A 38 1.93 11.10 7.01
C ASN A 38 1.97 9.57 7.06
N VAL A 39 2.40 9.03 8.20
CA VAL A 39 2.31 7.58 8.45
C VAL A 39 0.84 7.15 8.38
N GLY A 40 0.55 6.12 7.61
CA GLY A 40 -0.79 5.61 7.33
C GLY A 40 -1.41 6.13 6.04
N ASP A 41 -0.87 7.17 5.43
CA ASP A 41 -1.34 7.67 4.14
C ASP A 41 -1.05 6.68 3.02
N VAL A 42 -1.93 6.68 2.02
CA VAL A 42 -1.78 5.90 0.79
C VAL A 42 -1.28 6.83 -0.32
N LEU A 43 -0.16 6.48 -0.93
CA LEU A 43 0.44 7.22 -2.05
C LEU A 43 -0.27 6.91 -3.37
N GLU A 44 0.04 7.68 -4.42
CA GLU A 44 -0.56 7.53 -5.75
C GLU A 44 -0.43 6.11 -6.32
N ASP A 45 0.70 5.45 -6.07
CA ASP A 45 0.93 4.06 -6.52
C ASP A 45 0.22 3.01 -5.65
N GLY A 46 -0.53 3.43 -4.63
CA GLY A 46 -1.21 2.56 -3.67
C GLY A 46 -0.34 2.07 -2.51
N SER A 47 0.94 2.45 -2.46
CA SER A 47 1.82 2.13 -1.33
C SER A 47 1.36 2.84 -0.06
N ILE A 48 1.56 2.21 1.10
CA ILE A 48 1.18 2.75 2.40
C ILE A 48 2.42 3.19 3.15
N VAL A 49 2.42 4.40 3.69
CA VAL A 49 3.52 4.91 4.52
C VAL A 49 3.49 4.25 5.89
N VAL A 50 4.46 3.39 6.17
CA VAL A 50 4.57 2.62 7.42
C VAL A 50 5.34 3.39 8.49
N LYS A 51 6.45 4.03 8.11
CA LYS A 51 7.32 4.80 9.00
C LYS A 51 8.04 5.88 8.23
N LYS A 52 8.27 7.03 8.88
CA LYS A 52 9.13 8.10 8.37
C LYS A 52 10.13 8.51 9.44
N GLU A 53 11.41 8.50 9.11
CA GLU A 53 12.47 8.87 10.05
C GLU A 53 13.75 9.25 9.30
N ASN A 54 14.37 10.37 9.69
CA ASN A 54 15.69 10.80 9.17
C ASN A 54 15.78 10.85 7.64
N GLY A 55 14.76 11.36 6.95
CA GLY A 55 14.72 11.45 5.48
C GLY A 55 14.49 10.11 4.76
N LEU A 56 14.16 9.05 5.52
CA LEU A 56 13.81 7.73 4.99
C LEU A 56 12.35 7.39 5.32
N ALA A 57 11.65 6.84 4.36
CA ALA A 57 10.32 6.28 4.56
C ALA A 57 10.32 4.79 4.25
N LEU A 58 9.69 4.01 5.16
CA LEU A 58 9.36 2.62 4.95
C LEU A 58 7.94 2.54 4.42
N LEU A 59 7.76 1.91 3.27
CA LEU A 59 6.47 1.74 2.60
C LEU A 59 6.09 0.26 2.55
N ALA A 60 4.81 -0.05 2.72
CA ALA A 60 4.23 -1.34 2.37
C ALA A 60 3.64 -1.27 0.96
N SER A 61 3.74 -2.36 0.22
CA SER A 61 3.14 -2.45 -1.12
C SER A 61 1.61 -2.34 -1.07
N PRO A 62 0.95 -1.96 -2.18
CA PRO A 62 -0.50 -1.89 -2.23
C PRO A 62 -1.16 -3.20 -1.80
N LYS A 63 -2.37 -3.11 -1.23
CA LYS A 63 -3.12 -4.30 -0.81
C LYS A 63 -3.37 -5.28 -1.96
N SER A 64 -3.53 -4.78 -3.17
CA SER A 64 -3.69 -5.60 -4.39
C SER A 64 -2.51 -6.54 -4.67
N THR A 65 -1.33 -6.23 -4.13
CA THR A 65 -0.11 -7.05 -4.30
C THR A 65 0.06 -8.13 -3.25
N GLU A 66 -0.84 -8.18 -2.25
CA GLU A 66 -0.81 -9.20 -1.20
C GLU A 66 -1.05 -10.58 -1.78
N VAL A 67 -0.20 -11.54 -1.43
CA VAL A 67 -0.36 -12.95 -1.79
C VAL A 67 -0.30 -13.80 -0.54
N CYS A 68 -0.94 -14.95 -0.56
CA CYS A 68 -0.87 -15.94 0.52
C CYS A 68 -0.26 -17.21 -0.04
N CYS A 69 0.84 -17.67 0.56
CA CYS A 69 1.63 -18.81 0.09
C CYS A 69 2.42 -19.45 1.24
N ALA A 70 3.05 -20.60 0.96
CA ALA A 70 4.05 -21.18 1.84
C ALA A 70 5.31 -20.29 1.86
N TRP A 71 6.06 -20.36 2.95
CA TRP A 71 7.29 -19.59 3.06
C TRP A 71 8.37 -20.12 2.12
N SER A 72 9.02 -19.24 1.38
CA SER A 72 10.24 -19.50 0.64
C SER A 72 11.19 -18.31 0.77
N LYS A 73 12.47 -18.54 0.62
CA LYS A 73 13.46 -17.46 0.77
C LYS A 73 13.30 -16.37 -0.28
N GLU A 74 12.96 -16.75 -1.50
CA GLU A 74 12.81 -15.85 -2.65
C GLU A 74 11.40 -15.28 -2.80
N PHE A 75 10.37 -15.89 -2.22
CA PHE A 75 8.97 -15.51 -2.36
C PHE A 75 8.58 -15.11 -3.79
N PRO A 76 8.74 -15.99 -4.79
CA PRO A 76 8.53 -15.65 -6.20
C PRO A 76 7.10 -15.16 -6.48
N GLU A 77 6.11 -15.67 -5.77
CA GLU A 77 4.70 -15.26 -5.91
C GLU A 77 4.49 -13.77 -5.63
N VAL A 78 5.18 -13.24 -4.60
CA VAL A 78 5.09 -11.82 -4.22
C VAL A 78 5.72 -10.94 -5.30
N PHE A 79 6.92 -11.27 -5.74
CA PHE A 79 7.66 -10.46 -6.72
C PHE A 79 7.05 -10.55 -8.12
N ASN A 80 6.48 -11.70 -8.50
CA ASN A 80 5.69 -11.83 -9.72
C ASN A 80 4.43 -10.97 -9.67
N LYS A 81 3.73 -10.95 -8.54
CA LYS A 81 2.55 -10.10 -8.37
C LYS A 81 2.89 -8.61 -8.45
N LEU A 82 3.97 -8.17 -7.83
CA LEU A 82 4.48 -6.80 -7.96
C LEU A 82 4.76 -6.44 -9.41
N LYS A 83 5.40 -7.32 -10.17
CA LYS A 83 5.69 -7.10 -11.58
C LYS A 83 4.41 -7.01 -12.43
N GLU A 84 3.44 -7.86 -12.19
CA GLU A 84 2.12 -7.83 -12.84
C GLU A 84 1.39 -6.50 -12.61
N GLU A 85 1.54 -5.91 -11.42
CA GLU A 85 0.94 -4.62 -11.04
C GLU A 85 1.76 -3.41 -11.53
N GLY A 86 2.86 -3.61 -12.25
CA GLY A 86 3.69 -2.56 -12.84
C GLY A 86 4.83 -2.05 -11.96
N PHE A 87 5.10 -2.68 -10.83
CA PHE A 87 6.23 -2.33 -9.96
C PHE A 87 7.53 -2.98 -10.43
N ASN A 88 8.66 -2.32 -10.12
CA ASN A 88 9.98 -2.92 -10.29
C ASN A 88 10.29 -3.80 -9.07
N PRO A 89 10.30 -5.14 -9.19
CA PRO A 89 10.49 -6.03 -8.05
C PRO A 89 11.80 -5.83 -7.30
N SER A 90 12.85 -5.34 -7.96
CA SER A 90 14.17 -5.11 -7.34
C SER A 90 14.17 -4.03 -6.26
N GLN A 91 13.15 -3.19 -6.21
CA GLN A 91 13.00 -2.11 -5.22
C GLN A 91 12.29 -2.56 -3.94
N TRP A 92 11.80 -3.79 -3.91
CA TRP A 92 10.98 -4.33 -2.83
C TRP A 92 11.69 -5.49 -2.13
N PHE A 93 11.35 -5.70 -0.86
CA PHE A 93 11.87 -6.80 -0.04
C PHE A 93 10.77 -7.35 0.85
N ILE A 94 11.00 -8.54 1.38
CA ILE A 94 10.11 -9.15 2.38
C ILE A 94 10.44 -8.54 3.74
N PRO A 95 9.46 -8.02 4.49
CA PRO A 95 9.70 -7.33 5.75
C PRO A 95 10.21 -8.28 6.83
N THR A 96 10.99 -7.72 7.75
CA THR A 96 11.37 -8.39 9.01
C THR A 96 10.19 -8.45 9.97
N VAL A 97 10.30 -9.23 11.03
CA VAL A 97 9.32 -9.27 12.13
C VAL A 97 9.14 -7.87 12.74
N GLU A 98 10.23 -7.13 12.96
CA GLU A 98 10.20 -5.78 13.53
C GLU A 98 9.45 -4.80 12.64
N GLN A 99 9.68 -4.84 11.34
CA GLN A 99 8.99 -3.99 10.37
C GLN A 99 7.49 -4.29 10.31
N LEU A 100 7.10 -5.57 10.35
CA LEU A 100 5.70 -5.97 10.42
C LEU A 100 5.03 -5.51 11.72
N LYS A 101 5.75 -5.57 12.85
CA LYS A 101 5.26 -5.07 14.13
C LYS A 101 5.08 -3.55 14.12
N VAL A 102 6.00 -2.80 13.56
CA VAL A 102 5.87 -1.34 13.39
C VAL A 102 4.61 -1.00 12.60
N ALA A 103 4.35 -1.70 11.50
CA ALA A 103 3.13 -1.53 10.71
C ALA A 103 1.87 -1.88 11.50
N TYR A 104 1.90 -2.95 12.30
CA TYR A 104 0.78 -3.36 13.14
C TYR A 104 0.44 -2.35 14.24
N MET A 105 1.44 -1.76 14.89
CA MET A 105 1.25 -0.86 16.04
C MET A 105 0.57 0.45 15.68
N ASN A 106 0.69 0.91 14.44
CA ASN A 106 0.01 2.10 13.97
C ASN A 106 -1.36 1.73 13.38
N LEU A 107 -2.44 2.27 13.96
CA LEU A 107 -3.82 1.96 13.54
C LEU A 107 -4.11 2.37 12.10
N ASP A 108 -3.58 3.50 11.64
CA ASP A 108 -3.80 3.99 10.29
C ASP A 108 -3.06 3.16 9.23
N VAL A 109 -1.91 2.59 9.59
CA VAL A 109 -1.21 1.61 8.77
C VAL A 109 -1.93 0.27 8.80
N ARG A 110 -2.24 -0.24 10.00
CA ARG A 110 -2.84 -1.57 10.21
C ARG A 110 -4.17 -1.76 9.50
N LYS A 111 -5.01 -0.72 9.39
CA LYS A 111 -6.30 -0.80 8.66
C LYS A 111 -6.16 -1.20 7.20
N ASN A 112 -4.97 -1.05 6.61
CA ASN A 112 -4.66 -1.44 5.23
C ASN A 112 -4.17 -2.90 5.12
N PHE A 113 -4.11 -3.62 6.21
CA PHE A 113 -3.74 -5.03 6.28
C PHE A 113 -4.95 -5.88 6.68
N SER A 114 -4.92 -7.15 6.30
CA SER A 114 -5.94 -8.12 6.73
C SER A 114 -5.67 -8.61 8.15
N ALA A 115 -6.72 -8.96 8.88
CA ALA A 115 -6.58 -9.57 10.22
C ALA A 115 -6.21 -11.05 10.07
N THR A 116 -4.96 -11.32 9.69
CA THR A 116 -4.42 -12.66 9.42
C THR A 116 -2.95 -12.74 9.84
N PHE A 117 -2.28 -13.80 9.42
CA PHE A 117 -0.87 -14.02 9.69
C PHE A 117 -0.03 -13.59 8.48
N TYR A 118 1.04 -12.82 8.75
CA TYR A 118 1.97 -12.36 7.72
C TYR A 118 3.34 -12.95 7.91
N TRP A 119 3.84 -13.66 6.90
CA TRP A 119 5.21 -14.12 6.85
C TRP A 119 6.20 -12.97 6.92
N SER A 120 7.27 -13.16 7.67
CA SER A 120 8.46 -12.30 7.65
C SER A 120 9.58 -12.94 6.84
N SER A 121 10.65 -12.16 6.60
CA SER A 121 11.90 -12.69 6.01
C SER A 121 12.74 -13.50 6.99
N THR A 122 12.36 -13.58 8.26
CA THR A 122 13.15 -14.24 9.30
C THR A 122 12.97 -15.74 9.25
N GLU A 123 14.04 -16.43 8.86
CA GLU A 123 14.15 -17.87 8.84
C GLU A 123 14.79 -18.37 10.16
N VAL A 124 14.22 -19.39 10.75
CA VAL A 124 14.74 -19.99 12.00
C VAL A 124 15.51 -21.25 11.72
N SER A 125 15.00 -22.08 10.81
CA SER A 125 15.60 -23.38 10.44
C SER A 125 15.18 -23.76 9.02
N ALA A 126 15.63 -24.92 8.56
CA ALA A 126 15.21 -25.46 7.27
C ALA A 126 13.69 -25.61 7.15
N THR A 127 12.97 -25.80 8.26
CA THR A 127 11.52 -26.08 8.30
C THR A 127 10.67 -25.00 8.95
N TYR A 128 11.26 -24.04 9.67
CA TYR A 128 10.55 -22.99 10.42
C TYR A 128 10.94 -21.59 10.00
N ALA A 129 9.97 -20.70 9.90
CA ALA A 129 10.14 -19.26 9.69
C ALA A 129 9.20 -18.47 10.60
N CYS A 130 9.50 -17.18 10.80
CA CYS A 130 8.74 -16.31 11.69
C CYS A 130 7.67 -15.52 10.94
N TYR A 131 6.59 -15.23 11.63
CA TYR A 131 5.44 -14.47 11.16
C TYR A 131 4.89 -13.57 12.27
N VAL A 132 4.08 -12.61 11.89
CA VAL A 132 3.33 -11.75 12.83
C VAL A 132 1.83 -11.97 12.62
N SER A 133 1.12 -12.18 13.72
CA SER A 133 -0.34 -12.25 13.72
C SER A 133 -0.93 -10.84 13.75
N TYR A 134 -1.66 -10.46 12.72
CA TYR A 134 -2.38 -9.19 12.70
C TYR A 134 -3.75 -9.25 13.39
N ASN A 135 -4.08 -10.37 14.03
CA ASN A 135 -5.20 -10.46 14.97
C ASN A 135 -4.86 -9.86 16.34
N ASN A 136 -3.60 -9.99 16.79
CA ASN A 136 -3.16 -9.59 18.14
C ASN A 136 -1.76 -8.95 18.21
N GLY A 137 -1.03 -8.85 17.09
CA GLY A 137 0.31 -8.26 17.02
C GLY A 137 1.45 -9.16 17.52
N ASN A 138 1.18 -10.41 17.90
CA ASN A 138 2.20 -11.32 18.39
C ASN A 138 3.03 -11.89 17.24
N ALA A 139 4.34 -11.97 17.46
CA ALA A 139 5.26 -12.69 16.59
C ALA A 139 5.43 -14.12 17.09
N ASN A 140 5.44 -15.05 16.15
CA ASN A 140 5.70 -16.46 16.39
C ASN A 140 6.48 -17.04 15.21
N CYS A 141 6.99 -18.25 15.36
CA CYS A 141 7.59 -19.00 14.28
C CYS A 141 6.81 -20.30 14.06
N GLY A 142 6.68 -20.72 12.83
CA GLY A 142 5.91 -21.89 12.46
C GLY A 142 6.44 -22.57 11.21
N THR A 143 5.85 -23.71 10.91
CA THR A 143 6.25 -24.55 9.77
C THR A 143 6.05 -23.80 8.45
N LYS A 144 7.09 -23.78 7.63
CA LYS A 144 7.13 -23.09 6.33
C LYS A 144 6.07 -23.57 5.33
N THR A 145 5.54 -24.76 5.51
CA THR A 145 4.51 -25.35 4.64
C THR A 145 3.12 -24.73 4.82
N PHE A 146 2.87 -24.02 5.93
CA PHE A 146 1.61 -23.32 6.11
C PHE A 146 1.47 -22.15 5.14
N THR A 147 0.25 -21.95 4.65
CA THR A 147 -0.12 -20.80 3.86
C THR A 147 -0.38 -19.60 4.77
N ARG A 148 0.40 -18.54 4.60
CA ARG A 148 0.22 -17.24 5.27
C ARG A 148 0.36 -16.13 4.26
N CYS A 149 -0.16 -14.94 4.57
CA CYS A 149 -0.09 -13.81 3.67
C CYS A 149 1.27 -13.13 3.71
N VAL A 150 1.62 -12.45 2.63
CA VAL A 150 2.88 -11.72 2.46
C VAL A 150 2.62 -10.39 1.78
N ARG A 151 3.20 -9.33 2.30
CA ARG A 151 3.26 -7.99 1.71
C ARG A 151 4.70 -7.56 1.62
N ALA A 152 5.11 -7.10 0.46
CA ALA A 152 6.44 -6.54 0.27
C ALA A 152 6.54 -5.13 0.85
N PHE A 153 7.73 -4.75 1.29
CA PHE A 153 8.06 -3.41 1.79
C PHE A 153 9.19 -2.83 0.95
N ARG A 154 9.34 -1.51 0.96
CA ARG A 154 10.51 -0.81 0.38
C ARG A 154 10.87 0.41 1.21
N CYS A 155 12.15 0.84 1.12
CA CYS A 155 12.61 2.11 1.66
C CYS A 155 12.82 3.11 0.54
N VAL A 156 12.39 4.34 0.77
CA VAL A 156 12.61 5.47 -0.13
C VAL A 156 13.14 6.68 0.64
N THR A 157 13.90 7.54 -0.03
CA THR A 157 14.30 8.85 0.51
C THR A 157 13.22 9.89 0.23
N TYR A 158 13.09 10.92 1.09
CA TYR A 158 12.17 12.05 0.88
C TYR A 158 12.74 13.36 1.39
#